data_d8e75aa4678fad556ae6c3dbbdbcdaaa
#
_entry.id   d8e75aa4678fad556ae6c3dbbdbcdaaa
#
_cell.length_a   1.000
_cell.length_b   1.000
_cell.length_c   1.000
_cell.angle_alpha   90.00
_cell.angle_beta   90.00
_cell.angle_gamma   90.00
#
_symmetry.space_group_name_H-M   'P 1'
#
loop_
_entity.id
_entity.type
_entity.pdbx_description
1 polymer ?
#
loop_
_entity_poly.entity_id
_entity_poly.type
_entity_poly.pdbx_seq_one_letter_code
_entity_poly.pdbx_strand_id
1 'polypeptide(L)'
;MACTTILVGKNASYDGSTMIARNDDSGSGHFTAKKFTVFQPQDYPAVYKSVISGVEIPLPGSGLRITAVPNAVEGKGLWAASGVNAANVGMTATETITSNPRVLGADPLVKGGIGEEDIVYLVLPYVRSAREGVRRLGSLLEQYGTYEMNGIAFQDVDEVWWLETIGGHHWMARRVPDDVYVVMPNQLGLDTLDLDDALGGQKEFMCSADLRGFIDKYHLDLSLDGALNPRDAFGSHDDADHVYNTPRGWYMLRYFNPNTFAWDGPDADFTPRSDDLPWCMVPEKKITPEDVKYVLSSHYQGTPYDPYAATASERGIYRPIGVNRNDFMALLQMRPDVQEDFRAVEWLAFASNAFNTMVPFYANVDTTPEYLSNTTGDVSTDNFYWASRLLAAMADASYAKSVFHIERYTLSVGSKANGIINAYDDAQRGEADPAARAALRTKANEELAAMVRAETTDALNKVLFELSSGMKNAYSRSDA
;
A
#
# COMPACT_ATOMS: atom_id res chain seq x y z
N MET A 1 -7.23 -4.44 -9.10
CA MET A 1 -7.91 -4.30 -7.78
C MET A 1 -7.88 -2.85 -7.34
N ALA A 2 -8.66 -2.46 -6.35
CA ALA A 2 -8.88 -1.06 -6.02
C ALA A 2 -8.13 -0.69 -4.74
N CYS A 3 -6.92 -0.26 -4.85
CA CYS A 3 -6.01 0.04 -3.75
C CYS A 3 -5.93 1.54 -3.43
N THR A 4 -5.13 1.95 -2.47
CA THR A 4 -4.76 3.34 -2.18
C THR A 4 -3.34 3.34 -1.64
N THR A 5 -2.48 4.16 -2.22
CA THR A 5 -1.05 4.23 -1.90
C THR A 5 -0.68 5.60 -1.36
N ILE A 6 0.28 5.64 -0.42
CA ILE A 6 0.96 6.85 0.04
C ILE A 6 2.46 6.60 0.07
N LEU A 7 3.22 7.59 -0.41
CA LEU A 7 4.68 7.58 -0.41
C LEU A 7 5.16 8.79 0.38
N VAL A 8 6.22 8.64 1.19
CA VAL A 8 6.74 9.72 2.02
C VAL A 8 8.26 9.79 1.87
N GLY A 9 8.73 10.93 1.38
CA GLY A 9 10.15 11.24 1.29
C GLY A 9 10.80 11.39 2.67
N LYS A 10 12.09 11.11 2.75
CA LYS A 10 12.82 11.05 4.03
C LYS A 10 12.76 12.34 4.85
N ASN A 11 12.73 13.51 4.21
CA ASN A 11 12.61 14.78 4.91
C ASN A 11 11.17 15.15 5.29
N ALA A 12 10.16 14.48 4.72
CA ALA A 12 8.76 14.63 5.09
C ALA A 12 8.38 13.72 6.26
N SER A 13 9.12 12.64 6.51
CA SER A 13 8.87 11.71 7.62
C SER A 13 9.40 12.24 8.97
N TYR A 14 8.89 11.71 10.07
CA TYR A 14 9.18 12.17 11.43
C TYR A 14 10.62 11.86 11.89
N ASP A 15 11.22 10.78 11.39
CA ASP A 15 12.52 10.25 11.81
C ASP A 15 13.57 10.18 10.68
N GLY A 16 13.27 10.74 9.51
CA GLY A 16 14.14 10.66 8.35
C GLY A 16 14.02 9.38 7.53
N SER A 17 13.13 8.48 7.88
CA SER A 17 12.84 7.26 7.11
C SER A 17 12.22 7.60 5.77
N THR A 18 12.52 6.82 4.74
CA THR A 18 11.61 6.69 3.60
C THR A 18 10.46 5.76 3.99
N MET A 19 9.24 6.07 3.54
CA MET A 19 8.07 5.23 3.79
C MET A 19 7.24 5.05 2.52
N ILE A 20 6.82 3.82 2.24
CA ILE A 20 5.81 3.51 1.22
C ILE A 20 4.71 2.66 1.85
N ALA A 21 3.46 2.98 1.57
CA ALA A 21 2.34 2.26 2.15
C ALA A 21 1.20 2.08 1.17
N ARG A 22 0.46 0.99 1.31
CA ARG A 22 -0.73 0.72 0.52
C ARG A 22 -1.79 -0.07 1.27
N ASN A 23 -3.03 0.12 0.85
CA ASN A 23 -4.11 -0.82 1.04
C ASN A 23 -4.10 -1.85 -0.09
N ASP A 24 -4.34 -3.12 0.21
CA ASP A 24 -4.64 -4.16 -0.77
C ASP A 24 -6.14 -4.46 -0.69
N ASP A 25 -6.89 -4.01 -1.69
CA ASP A 25 -8.35 -4.12 -1.68
C ASP A 25 -8.82 -5.09 -2.77
N SER A 26 -9.46 -6.17 -2.40
CA SER A 26 -10.09 -7.10 -3.34
C SER A 26 -11.20 -6.46 -4.19
N GLY A 27 -11.63 -7.14 -5.23
CA GLY A 27 -12.78 -6.76 -6.04
C GLY A 27 -14.08 -6.67 -5.22
N SER A 28 -15.09 -5.97 -5.74
CA SER A 28 -16.38 -5.81 -5.07
C SER A 28 -17.03 -7.15 -4.74
N GLY A 29 -17.45 -7.31 -3.48
CA GLY A 29 -18.06 -8.55 -2.98
C GLY A 29 -17.08 -9.67 -2.64
N HIS A 30 -15.77 -9.43 -2.72
CA HIS A 30 -14.73 -10.39 -2.43
C HIS A 30 -13.77 -9.88 -1.36
N PHE A 31 -13.03 -10.79 -0.76
CA PHE A 31 -11.84 -10.54 0.04
C PHE A 31 -10.94 -11.77 -0.02
N THR A 32 -9.64 -11.58 0.16
CA THR A 32 -8.63 -12.62 0.04
C THR A 32 -7.85 -12.75 1.34
N ALA A 33 -7.77 -13.96 1.86
CA ALA A 33 -6.98 -14.23 3.06
C ALA A 33 -5.49 -14.10 2.74
N LYS A 34 -4.77 -13.34 3.57
CA LYS A 34 -3.35 -13.05 3.44
C LYS A 34 -2.56 -13.60 4.62
N LYS A 35 -1.26 -13.81 4.43
CA LYS A 35 -0.33 -14.22 5.48
C LYS A 35 0.99 -13.46 5.35
N PHE A 36 1.67 -13.22 6.46
CA PHE A 36 3.02 -12.65 6.45
C PHE A 36 4.04 -13.79 6.48
N THR A 37 4.93 -13.84 5.50
CA THR A 37 5.86 -14.95 5.32
C THR A 37 7.21 -14.52 4.78
N VAL A 38 8.19 -15.43 4.85
CA VAL A 38 9.52 -15.28 4.27
C VAL A 38 9.64 -16.20 3.05
N PHE A 39 10.17 -15.70 1.95
CA PHE A 39 10.68 -16.47 0.83
C PHE A 39 12.20 -16.53 0.91
N GLN A 40 12.74 -17.72 0.98
CA GLN A 40 14.17 -17.95 1.07
C GLN A 40 14.80 -18.05 -0.33
N PRO A 41 16.12 -17.82 -0.49
CA PRO A 41 16.81 -17.91 -1.77
C PRO A 41 16.61 -19.23 -2.53
N GLN A 42 16.45 -20.35 -1.81
CA GLN A 42 16.22 -21.68 -2.39
C GLN A 42 14.77 -21.90 -2.85
N ASP A 43 13.83 -21.04 -2.49
CA ASP A 43 12.40 -21.19 -2.86
C ASP A 43 12.10 -20.68 -4.28
N TYR A 44 13.06 -19.97 -4.90
CA TYR A 44 12.86 -19.41 -6.24
C TYR A 44 13.10 -20.47 -7.31
N PRO A 45 12.13 -20.73 -8.22
CA PRO A 45 12.29 -21.64 -9.34
C PRO A 45 13.24 -21.07 -10.41
N ALA A 46 13.76 -21.92 -11.28
CA ALA A 46 14.54 -21.44 -12.43
C ALA A 46 13.69 -20.65 -13.44
N VAL A 47 12.40 -20.97 -13.53
CA VAL A 47 11.41 -20.27 -14.37
C VAL A 47 10.18 -19.99 -13.52
N TYR A 48 9.80 -18.73 -13.41
CA TYR A 48 8.53 -18.32 -12.82
C TYR A 48 7.40 -18.58 -13.82
N LYS A 49 6.26 -19.03 -13.34
CA LYS A 49 5.04 -19.19 -14.14
C LYS A 49 3.87 -18.51 -13.43
N SER A 50 3.29 -17.51 -14.08
CA SER A 50 2.07 -16.85 -13.60
C SER A 50 0.90 -17.82 -13.55
N VAL A 51 0.13 -17.79 -12.47
CA VAL A 51 -1.08 -18.59 -12.30
C VAL A 51 -2.23 -18.04 -13.14
N ILE A 52 -2.31 -16.70 -13.31
CA ILE A 52 -3.41 -16.02 -14.00
C ILE A 52 -3.14 -15.93 -15.50
N SER A 53 -2.05 -15.31 -15.91
CA SER A 53 -1.75 -15.05 -17.32
C SER A 53 -1.07 -16.24 -18.01
N GLY A 54 -0.39 -17.10 -17.24
CA GLY A 54 0.41 -18.21 -17.74
C GLY A 54 1.76 -17.79 -18.32
N VAL A 55 2.17 -16.52 -18.20
CA VAL A 55 3.50 -16.08 -18.65
C VAL A 55 4.60 -16.86 -17.94
N GLU A 56 5.62 -17.27 -18.70
CA GLU A 56 6.80 -17.96 -18.19
C GLU A 56 8.02 -17.04 -18.32
N ILE A 57 8.69 -16.77 -17.19
CA ILE A 57 9.80 -15.83 -17.12
C ILE A 57 11.00 -16.51 -16.46
N PRO A 58 12.14 -16.67 -17.16
CA PRO A 58 13.37 -17.16 -16.56
C PRO A 58 13.85 -16.21 -15.46
N LEU A 59 14.13 -16.77 -14.28
CA LEU A 59 14.65 -15.97 -13.16
C LEU A 59 16.20 -15.96 -13.17
N PRO A 60 16.84 -14.87 -12.65
CA PRO A 60 18.30 -14.70 -12.73
C PRO A 60 19.12 -15.65 -11.84
N GLY A 61 18.54 -16.72 -11.29
CA GLY A 61 19.16 -17.61 -10.32
C GLY A 61 18.69 -17.32 -8.90
N SER A 62 19.55 -17.56 -7.89
CA SER A 62 19.19 -17.33 -6.48
C SER A 62 18.88 -15.86 -6.21
N GLY A 63 17.65 -15.58 -5.82
CA GLY A 63 17.23 -14.27 -5.35
C GLY A 63 17.68 -13.99 -3.91
N LEU A 64 17.48 -12.76 -3.45
CA LEU A 64 17.59 -12.41 -2.05
C LEU A 64 16.40 -12.97 -1.26
N ARG A 65 16.57 -13.23 0.04
CA ARG A 65 15.45 -13.45 0.95
C ARG A 65 14.54 -12.22 0.95
N ILE A 66 13.23 -12.44 0.94
CA ILE A 66 12.23 -11.39 1.10
C ILE A 66 11.22 -11.77 2.20
N THR A 67 10.74 -10.77 2.93
CA THR A 67 9.47 -10.83 3.66
C THR A 67 8.37 -10.29 2.77
N ALA A 68 7.19 -10.87 2.80
CA ALA A 68 6.07 -10.42 1.96
C ALA A 68 4.71 -10.89 2.51
N VAL A 69 3.62 -10.36 1.94
CA VAL A 69 2.24 -10.66 2.37
C VAL A 69 1.43 -11.32 1.23
N PRO A 70 1.77 -12.56 0.83
CA PRO A 70 1.08 -13.26 -0.24
C PRO A 70 -0.30 -13.76 0.17
N ASN A 71 -1.06 -14.24 -0.82
CA ASN A 71 -2.28 -15.00 -0.60
C ASN A 71 -2.01 -16.20 0.30
N ALA A 72 -2.92 -16.43 1.25
CA ALA A 72 -2.85 -17.57 2.14
C ALA A 72 -3.36 -18.87 1.49
N VAL A 73 -4.22 -18.74 0.48
CA VAL A 73 -4.83 -19.87 -0.25
C VAL A 73 -4.05 -20.14 -1.52
N GLU A 74 -3.57 -21.37 -1.66
CA GLU A 74 -2.80 -21.82 -2.83
C GLU A 74 -3.64 -21.85 -4.12
N GLY A 75 -2.96 -21.78 -5.28
CA GLY A 75 -3.59 -21.86 -6.60
C GLY A 75 -4.35 -20.60 -7.06
N LYS A 76 -4.25 -19.52 -6.32
CA LYS A 76 -4.87 -18.21 -6.64
C LYS A 76 -3.89 -17.13 -7.08
N GLY A 77 -2.64 -17.51 -7.37
CA GLY A 77 -1.52 -16.57 -7.57
C GLY A 77 -0.89 -16.13 -6.26
N LEU A 78 0.33 -15.62 -6.34
CA LEU A 78 1.08 -15.17 -5.14
C LEU A 78 0.50 -13.91 -4.56
N TRP A 79 0.28 -12.89 -5.38
CA TRP A 79 -0.26 -11.60 -4.94
C TRP A 79 0.47 -11.07 -3.70
N ALA A 80 1.80 -11.04 -3.75
CA ALA A 80 2.61 -10.65 -2.59
C ALA A 80 2.42 -9.20 -2.18
N ALA A 81 1.92 -8.38 -3.05
CA ALA A 81 1.43 -7.01 -2.93
C ALA A 81 2.35 -6.00 -2.18
N SER A 82 3.18 -6.44 -1.25
CA SER A 82 4.26 -5.68 -0.61
C SER A 82 5.33 -6.61 -0.07
N GLY A 83 6.53 -6.09 0.13
CA GLY A 83 7.62 -6.83 0.76
C GLY A 83 8.92 -6.04 0.86
N VAL A 84 9.85 -6.61 1.63
CA VAL A 84 11.20 -6.08 1.83
C VAL A 84 12.22 -7.18 1.60
N ASN A 85 13.29 -6.88 0.86
CA ASN A 85 14.38 -7.83 0.65
C ASN A 85 15.55 -7.64 1.63
N ALA A 86 16.44 -8.62 1.67
CA ALA A 86 17.61 -8.63 2.55
C ALA A 86 18.64 -7.50 2.27
N ALA A 87 18.48 -6.74 1.17
CA ALA A 87 19.27 -5.55 0.88
C ALA A 87 18.56 -4.25 1.31
N ASN A 88 17.48 -4.34 2.11
CA ASN A 88 16.65 -3.21 2.55
C ASN A 88 16.04 -2.42 1.38
N VAL A 89 15.62 -3.10 0.33
CA VAL A 89 14.74 -2.53 -0.69
C VAL A 89 13.32 -2.92 -0.38
N GLY A 90 12.44 -1.96 -0.30
CA GLY A 90 11.00 -2.14 -0.16
C GLY A 90 10.28 -1.93 -1.47
N MET A 91 9.19 -2.65 -1.66
CA MET A 91 8.33 -2.56 -2.84
C MET A 91 6.88 -2.77 -2.47
N THR A 92 6.00 -1.94 -3.03
CA THR A 92 4.56 -2.23 -3.06
C THR A 92 4.12 -2.37 -4.51
N ALA A 93 3.30 -3.35 -4.78
CA ALA A 93 2.61 -3.54 -6.04
C ALA A 93 1.19 -3.98 -5.71
N THR A 94 0.20 -3.43 -6.25
CA THR A 94 0.09 -2.42 -7.27
C THR A 94 -1.06 -1.49 -6.94
N GLU A 95 -1.04 -0.28 -7.47
CA GLU A 95 -2.24 0.54 -7.56
C GLU A 95 -2.81 0.31 -8.97
N THR A 96 -3.96 -0.34 -9.12
CA THR A 96 -4.57 -0.50 -10.46
C THR A 96 -4.96 0.87 -10.98
N ILE A 97 -4.39 1.27 -12.12
CA ILE A 97 -4.61 2.56 -12.76
C ILE A 97 -5.30 2.36 -14.11
N THR A 98 -5.73 3.44 -14.75
CA THR A 98 -6.49 3.37 -16.02
C THR A 98 -5.90 4.31 -17.07
N SER A 99 -5.49 3.76 -18.21
CA SER A 99 -5.13 4.56 -19.39
C SER A 99 -6.33 4.86 -20.26
N ASN A 100 -6.25 6.00 -20.97
CA ASN A 100 -7.30 6.39 -21.89
C ASN A 100 -7.34 5.52 -23.17
N PRO A 101 -8.46 5.53 -23.92
CA PRO A 101 -8.62 4.68 -25.11
C PRO A 101 -7.60 4.93 -26.23
N ARG A 102 -7.04 6.15 -26.35
CA ARG A 102 -6.02 6.46 -27.38
C ARG A 102 -4.72 5.69 -27.09
N VAL A 103 -4.32 5.67 -25.83
CA VAL A 103 -3.15 4.90 -25.39
C VAL A 103 -3.40 3.41 -25.58
N LEU A 104 -4.54 2.88 -25.10
CA LEU A 104 -4.85 1.46 -25.22
C LEU A 104 -5.06 1.01 -26.67
N GLY A 105 -5.45 1.92 -27.56
CA GLY A 105 -5.50 1.66 -29.00
C GLY A 105 -4.13 1.62 -29.67
N ALA A 106 -3.15 2.35 -29.12
CA ALA A 106 -1.77 2.42 -29.62
C ALA A 106 -0.85 1.33 -29.05
N ASP A 107 -1.03 0.99 -27.74
CA ASP A 107 -0.31 -0.06 -27.01
C ASP A 107 -1.31 -0.90 -26.19
N PRO A 108 -1.99 -1.86 -26.83
CA PRO A 108 -2.98 -2.71 -26.17
C PRO A 108 -2.39 -3.56 -25.06
N LEU A 109 -3.18 -3.82 -24.01
CA LEU A 109 -2.79 -4.76 -22.94
C LEU A 109 -2.50 -6.16 -23.48
N VAL A 110 -1.48 -6.81 -22.93
CA VAL A 110 -0.99 -8.11 -23.38
C VAL A 110 -1.60 -9.22 -22.53
N LYS A 111 -2.56 -9.93 -23.07
CA LYS A 111 -3.31 -10.98 -22.34
C LYS A 111 -2.43 -12.02 -21.62
N GLY A 112 -1.27 -12.36 -22.17
CA GLY A 112 -0.28 -13.27 -21.59
C GLY A 112 0.89 -12.53 -20.93
N GLY A 113 0.71 -11.27 -20.57
CA GLY A 113 1.74 -10.44 -19.93
C GLY A 113 1.80 -10.61 -18.40
N ILE A 114 2.59 -9.76 -17.78
CA ILE A 114 2.79 -9.69 -16.33
C ILE A 114 1.57 -9.01 -15.69
N GLY A 115 1.20 -9.41 -14.48
CA GLY A 115 0.17 -8.75 -13.70
C GLY A 115 0.57 -8.50 -12.27
N GLU A 116 -0.33 -7.92 -11.51
CA GLU A 116 -0.16 -7.56 -10.11
C GLU A 116 0.33 -8.74 -9.26
N GLU A 117 -0.19 -9.94 -9.52
CA GLU A 117 0.18 -11.15 -8.79
C GLU A 117 1.66 -11.51 -8.88
N ASP A 118 2.31 -11.10 -9.97
CA ASP A 118 3.65 -11.53 -10.35
C ASP A 118 4.74 -10.56 -9.88
N ILE A 119 4.43 -9.27 -9.86
CA ILE A 119 5.41 -8.17 -9.91
C ILE A 119 6.39 -8.20 -8.74
N VAL A 120 5.92 -8.33 -7.49
CA VAL A 120 6.82 -8.32 -6.30
C VAL A 120 7.81 -9.48 -6.37
N TYR A 121 7.33 -10.67 -6.73
CA TYR A 121 8.16 -11.88 -6.79
C TYR A 121 9.17 -11.86 -7.96
N LEU A 122 8.81 -11.24 -9.08
CA LEU A 122 9.68 -11.09 -10.24
C LEU A 122 10.79 -10.05 -10.06
N VAL A 123 10.57 -9.06 -9.18
CA VAL A 123 11.45 -7.90 -9.07
C VAL A 123 12.23 -7.89 -7.76
N LEU A 124 11.55 -7.93 -6.63
CA LEU A 124 12.14 -7.64 -5.32
C LEU A 124 13.32 -8.55 -4.93
N PRO A 125 13.32 -9.87 -5.21
CA PRO A 125 14.45 -10.72 -4.89
C PRO A 125 15.76 -10.41 -5.65
N TYR A 126 15.69 -9.63 -6.73
CA TYR A 126 16.79 -9.48 -7.70
C TYR A 126 17.36 -8.07 -7.77
N VAL A 127 17.05 -7.21 -6.80
CA VAL A 127 17.45 -5.79 -6.80
C VAL A 127 18.07 -5.39 -5.47
N ARG A 128 18.96 -4.39 -5.50
CA ARG A 128 19.69 -3.88 -4.34
C ARG A 128 19.49 -2.39 -4.09
N SER A 129 18.67 -1.74 -4.92
CA SER A 129 18.26 -0.35 -4.74
C SER A 129 16.87 -0.10 -5.35
N ALA A 130 16.23 0.97 -4.94
CA ALA A 130 14.96 1.41 -5.51
C ALA A 130 15.07 1.63 -7.04
N ARG A 131 16.16 2.24 -7.50
CA ARG A 131 16.45 2.47 -8.93
C ARG A 131 16.59 1.17 -9.72
N GLU A 132 17.27 0.16 -9.16
CA GLU A 132 17.34 -1.16 -9.79
C GLU A 132 15.96 -1.80 -9.90
N GLY A 133 15.09 -1.58 -8.91
CA GLY A 133 13.69 -2.02 -8.94
C GLY A 133 12.92 -1.45 -10.14
N VAL A 134 12.99 -0.13 -10.32
CA VAL A 134 12.37 0.56 -11.47
C VAL A 134 12.87 0.01 -12.80
N ARG A 135 14.22 -0.08 -12.98
CA ARG A 135 14.81 -0.56 -14.22
C ARG A 135 14.48 -2.01 -14.52
N ARG A 136 14.49 -2.87 -13.49
CA ARG A 136 14.17 -4.28 -13.67
C ARG A 136 12.72 -4.47 -14.08
N LEU A 137 11.78 -3.80 -13.40
CA LEU A 137 10.37 -3.88 -13.78
C LEU A 137 10.15 -3.30 -15.17
N GLY A 138 10.72 -2.13 -15.48
CA GLY A 138 10.64 -1.52 -16.81
C GLY A 138 11.08 -2.48 -17.91
N SER A 139 12.24 -3.13 -17.75
CA SER A 139 12.75 -4.12 -18.73
C SER A 139 11.82 -5.34 -18.88
N LEU A 140 11.19 -5.79 -17.79
CA LEU A 140 10.24 -6.90 -17.86
C LEU A 140 8.95 -6.47 -18.58
N LEU A 141 8.45 -5.25 -18.35
CA LEU A 141 7.28 -4.70 -19.04
C LEU A 141 7.53 -4.54 -20.55
N GLU A 142 8.70 -4.00 -20.94
CA GLU A 142 9.09 -3.87 -22.35
C GLU A 142 9.19 -5.23 -23.06
N GLN A 143 9.62 -6.27 -22.35
CA GLN A 143 9.85 -7.60 -22.93
C GLN A 143 8.58 -8.46 -22.97
N TYR A 144 7.78 -8.47 -21.91
CA TYR A 144 6.66 -9.40 -21.73
C TYR A 144 5.30 -8.72 -21.80
N GLY A 145 5.26 -7.40 -21.66
CA GLY A 145 4.04 -6.63 -21.54
C GLY A 145 3.29 -6.90 -20.24
N THR A 146 2.19 -6.16 -20.06
CA THR A 146 1.26 -6.34 -18.94
C THR A 146 -0.17 -6.56 -19.41
N TYR A 147 -0.94 -7.40 -18.68
CA TYR A 147 -2.36 -7.60 -18.97
C TYR A 147 -3.26 -6.60 -18.23
N GLU A 148 -2.70 -5.80 -17.34
CA GLU A 148 -3.42 -4.77 -16.57
C GLU A 148 -2.52 -3.57 -16.29
N MET A 149 -3.13 -2.41 -16.04
CA MET A 149 -2.41 -1.17 -15.76
C MET A 149 -2.11 -1.05 -14.27
N ASN A 150 -0.89 -0.66 -13.92
CA ASN A 150 -0.41 -0.65 -12.54
C ASN A 150 0.46 0.56 -12.19
N GLY A 151 0.34 1.01 -10.92
CA GLY A 151 1.27 1.89 -10.26
C GLY A 151 2.06 1.14 -9.19
N ILE A 152 3.38 1.28 -9.15
CA ILE A 152 4.28 0.51 -8.30
C ILE A 152 5.25 1.42 -7.59
N ALA A 153 5.40 1.25 -6.26
CA ALA A 153 6.38 1.97 -5.46
C ALA A 153 7.62 1.12 -5.17
N PHE A 154 8.76 1.77 -5.19
CA PHE A 154 10.04 1.24 -4.76
C PHE A 154 10.68 2.18 -3.75
N GLN A 155 11.35 1.63 -2.75
CA GLN A 155 12.15 2.42 -1.83
C GLN A 155 13.42 1.69 -1.40
N ASP A 156 14.41 2.47 -1.05
CA ASP A 156 15.50 2.12 -0.17
C ASP A 156 15.68 3.23 0.89
N VAL A 157 16.76 3.23 1.64
CA VAL A 157 16.99 4.25 2.68
C VAL A 157 17.21 5.65 2.12
N ASP A 158 17.60 5.76 0.85
CA ASP A 158 17.99 7.02 0.21
C ASP A 158 16.88 7.62 -0.65
N GLU A 159 16.10 6.77 -1.34
CA GLU A 159 15.16 7.21 -2.37
C GLU A 159 13.83 6.45 -2.32
N VAL A 160 12.78 7.14 -2.77
CA VAL A 160 11.48 6.56 -3.11
C VAL A 160 11.20 6.82 -4.59
N TRP A 161 10.70 5.82 -5.31
CA TRP A 161 10.31 5.90 -6.72
C TRP A 161 8.88 5.41 -6.91
N TRP A 162 8.16 6.08 -7.79
CA TRP A 162 6.85 5.68 -8.27
C TRP A 162 6.89 5.41 -9.76
N LEU A 163 6.44 4.23 -10.17
CA LEU A 163 6.34 3.80 -11.57
C LEU A 163 4.87 3.62 -11.94
N GLU A 164 4.48 4.16 -13.10
CA GLU A 164 3.16 3.95 -13.72
C GLU A 164 3.33 3.28 -15.09
N THR A 165 2.52 2.25 -15.38
CA THR A 165 2.45 1.65 -16.70
C THR A 165 1.60 2.52 -17.63
N ILE A 166 1.95 2.53 -18.92
CA ILE A 166 1.27 3.27 -19.98
C ILE A 166 0.92 2.26 -21.06
N GLY A 167 -0.30 1.73 -21.08
CA GLY A 167 -0.66 0.65 -22.01
C GLY A 167 0.01 -0.67 -21.69
N GLY A 168 0.26 -1.50 -22.71
CA GLY A 168 0.74 -2.86 -22.58
C GLY A 168 2.23 -3.00 -22.30
N HIS A 169 3.08 -2.10 -22.81
CA HIS A 169 4.54 -2.22 -22.73
C HIS A 169 5.25 -0.96 -22.22
N HIS A 170 4.65 0.21 -22.43
CA HIS A 170 5.28 1.47 -22.03
C HIS A 170 5.08 1.75 -20.55
N TRP A 171 6.03 2.47 -19.99
CA TRP A 171 6.03 2.86 -18.58
C TRP A 171 6.79 4.17 -18.36
N MET A 172 6.50 4.83 -17.26
CA MET A 172 7.22 6.00 -16.76
C MET A 172 7.41 5.89 -15.25
N ALA A 173 8.43 6.52 -14.71
CA ALA A 173 8.67 6.58 -13.27
C ALA A 173 9.25 7.92 -12.87
N ARG A 174 8.91 8.35 -11.64
CA ARG A 174 9.43 9.58 -11.03
C ARG A 174 9.95 9.28 -9.64
N ARG A 175 11.11 9.86 -9.33
CA ARG A 175 11.62 9.92 -7.96
C ARG A 175 10.73 10.84 -7.12
N VAL A 176 10.36 10.40 -5.94
CA VAL A 176 9.66 11.24 -4.97
C VAL A 176 10.68 12.18 -4.34
N PRO A 177 10.53 13.51 -4.44
CA PRO A 177 11.40 14.45 -3.74
C PRO A 177 11.45 14.18 -2.24
N ASP A 178 12.59 14.46 -1.61
CA ASP A 178 12.83 14.07 -0.22
C ASP A 178 11.91 14.76 0.81
N ASP A 179 11.41 15.95 0.49
CA ASP A 179 10.60 16.80 1.37
C ASP A 179 9.10 16.71 1.16
N VAL A 180 8.64 15.83 0.25
CA VAL A 180 7.21 15.70 -0.09
C VAL A 180 6.63 14.33 0.30
N TYR A 181 5.31 14.28 0.27
CA TYR A 181 4.55 13.03 0.20
C TYR A 181 3.73 12.97 -1.08
N VAL A 182 3.34 11.78 -1.48
CA VAL A 182 2.52 11.48 -2.66
C VAL A 182 1.32 10.64 -2.23
N VAL A 183 0.14 10.93 -2.78
CA VAL A 183 -1.07 10.13 -2.58
C VAL A 183 -1.58 9.62 -3.92
N MET A 184 -1.82 8.31 -4.00
CA MET A 184 -2.23 7.66 -5.24
C MET A 184 -3.50 6.84 -5.04
N PRO A 185 -4.63 7.27 -5.62
CA PRO A 185 -5.79 6.43 -5.88
C PRO A 185 -5.59 5.61 -7.17
N ASN A 186 -6.65 4.96 -7.67
CA ASN A 186 -6.60 4.15 -8.88
C ASN A 186 -6.62 4.98 -10.19
N GLN A 187 -5.74 5.94 -10.29
CA GLN A 187 -5.56 6.83 -11.45
C GLN A 187 -4.09 6.97 -11.79
N LEU A 188 -3.78 7.30 -13.06
CA LEU A 188 -2.47 7.89 -13.35
C LEU A 188 -2.35 9.22 -12.59
N GLY A 189 -1.25 9.39 -11.90
CA GLY A 189 -1.06 10.53 -11.00
C GLY A 189 0.05 11.47 -11.41
N LEU A 190 1.08 10.98 -12.11
CA LEU A 190 2.21 11.82 -12.53
C LEU A 190 1.73 12.99 -13.38
N ASP A 191 1.98 14.19 -12.89
CA ASP A 191 1.59 15.47 -13.49
C ASP A 191 2.71 16.13 -14.31
N THR A 192 3.91 15.55 -14.25
CA THR A 192 5.11 16.08 -14.92
C THR A 192 6.01 14.92 -15.36
N LEU A 193 6.57 15.01 -16.55
CA LEU A 193 7.58 14.08 -17.07
C LEU A 193 8.63 14.83 -17.90
N ASP A 194 9.86 14.89 -17.38
CA ASP A 194 11.00 15.36 -18.15
C ASP A 194 11.58 14.22 -18.97
N LEU A 195 11.24 14.18 -20.26
CA LEU A 195 11.72 13.15 -21.19
C LEU A 195 13.22 13.25 -21.48
N ASP A 196 13.84 14.40 -21.31
CA ASP A 196 15.29 14.55 -21.52
C ASP A 196 16.05 13.93 -20.35
N ASP A 197 15.58 14.12 -19.10
CA ASP A 197 16.13 13.40 -17.96
C ASP A 197 15.82 11.91 -18.02
N ALA A 198 14.57 11.55 -18.32
CA ALA A 198 14.11 10.15 -18.32
C ALA A 198 14.86 9.26 -19.33
N LEU A 199 15.18 9.80 -20.50
CA LEU A 199 15.93 9.11 -21.57
C LEU A 199 17.46 9.34 -21.50
N GLY A 200 17.91 10.24 -20.64
CA GLY A 200 19.32 10.65 -20.51
C GLY A 200 19.90 10.38 -19.13
N GLY A 201 19.83 11.37 -18.25
CA GLY A 201 20.49 11.35 -16.94
C GLY A 201 19.84 10.43 -15.92
N GLN A 202 18.55 10.19 -16.04
CA GLN A 202 17.72 9.37 -15.15
C GLN A 202 17.86 9.75 -13.67
N LYS A 203 17.93 11.04 -13.38
CA LYS A 203 18.09 11.56 -12.01
C LYS A 203 16.78 11.54 -11.26
N GLU A 204 15.75 12.13 -11.86
CA GLU A 204 14.41 12.29 -11.28
C GLU A 204 13.35 11.51 -12.04
N PHE A 205 13.60 11.16 -13.31
CA PHE A 205 12.66 10.43 -14.16
C PHE A 205 13.32 9.26 -14.87
N MET A 206 12.52 8.23 -15.16
CA MET A 206 12.87 7.10 -16.01
C MET A 206 11.64 6.73 -16.85
N CYS A 207 11.84 6.17 -18.05
CA CYS A 207 10.73 5.67 -18.87
C CYS A 207 11.23 4.60 -19.86
N SER A 208 10.28 3.95 -20.54
CA SER A 208 10.59 3.06 -21.67
C SER A 208 11.35 3.80 -22.75
N ALA A 209 12.33 3.10 -23.37
CA ALA A 209 13.33 3.73 -24.23
C ALA A 209 12.75 4.44 -25.47
N ASP A 210 11.59 4.03 -25.94
CA ASP A 210 10.92 4.57 -27.14
C ASP A 210 9.73 5.48 -26.82
N LEU A 211 9.50 5.85 -25.54
CA LEU A 211 8.32 6.60 -25.10
C LEU A 211 8.15 7.92 -25.87
N ARG A 212 9.22 8.67 -26.11
CA ARG A 212 9.17 9.91 -26.92
C ARG A 212 8.59 9.64 -28.30
N GLY A 213 9.13 8.64 -28.99
CA GLY A 213 8.66 8.27 -30.32
C GLY A 213 7.22 7.75 -30.32
N PHE A 214 6.81 7.09 -29.26
CA PHE A 214 5.42 6.63 -29.05
C PHE A 214 4.47 7.83 -28.89
N ILE A 215 4.82 8.80 -28.06
CA ILE A 215 4.04 10.03 -27.86
C ILE A 215 3.89 10.79 -29.19
N ASP A 216 5.00 11.03 -29.88
CA ASP A 216 5.03 11.78 -31.14
C ASP A 216 4.18 11.08 -32.24
N LYS A 217 4.38 9.77 -32.39
CA LYS A 217 3.72 8.97 -33.43
C LYS A 217 2.19 8.94 -33.28
N TYR A 218 1.71 8.89 -32.06
CA TYR A 218 0.28 8.75 -31.79
C TYR A 218 -0.37 10.05 -31.30
N HIS A 219 0.38 11.17 -31.32
CA HIS A 219 -0.09 12.51 -30.91
C HIS A 219 -0.71 12.50 -29.52
N LEU A 220 -0.02 11.91 -28.55
CA LEU A 220 -0.53 11.71 -27.19
C LEU A 220 -0.36 12.94 -26.31
N ASP A 221 0.63 13.80 -26.59
CA ASP A 221 0.80 15.07 -25.87
C ASP A 221 -0.37 16.01 -26.17
N LEU A 222 -1.05 16.47 -25.13
CA LEU A 222 -2.18 17.39 -25.21
C LEU A 222 -1.83 18.80 -24.74
N SER A 223 -0.56 19.04 -24.34
CA SER A 223 -0.13 20.35 -23.87
C SER A 223 -0.20 21.40 -24.99
N LEU A 224 -0.56 22.63 -24.62
CA LEU A 224 -0.57 23.78 -25.54
C LEU A 224 0.73 24.59 -25.46
N ASP A 225 1.50 24.41 -24.38
CA ASP A 225 2.74 25.12 -24.07
C ASP A 225 4.01 24.26 -24.18
N GLY A 226 3.83 22.98 -24.52
CA GLY A 226 4.92 22.00 -24.67
C GLY A 226 5.41 21.38 -23.35
N ALA A 227 4.70 21.62 -22.23
CA ALA A 227 4.97 20.96 -20.96
C ALA A 227 4.09 19.70 -20.85
N LEU A 228 4.68 18.54 -21.14
CA LEU A 228 3.95 17.27 -21.08
C LEU A 228 3.42 17.01 -19.68
N ASN A 229 2.09 16.93 -19.55
CA ASN A 229 1.39 16.39 -18.38
C ASN A 229 0.99 14.95 -18.67
N PRO A 230 1.63 13.95 -18.08
CA PRO A 230 1.34 12.53 -18.35
C PRO A 230 -0.06 12.12 -17.94
N ARG A 231 -0.63 12.70 -16.88
CA ARG A 231 -2.00 12.44 -16.43
C ARG A 231 -3.01 12.77 -17.54
N ASP A 232 -2.86 13.94 -18.18
CA ASP A 232 -3.72 14.38 -19.29
C ASP A 232 -3.46 13.57 -20.55
N ALA A 233 -2.20 13.27 -20.84
CA ALA A 233 -1.80 12.55 -22.04
C ALA A 233 -2.27 11.08 -22.03
N PHE A 234 -2.17 10.41 -20.87
CA PHE A 234 -2.31 8.96 -20.77
C PHE A 234 -3.48 8.51 -19.90
N GLY A 235 -3.88 9.29 -18.89
CA GLY A 235 -4.85 8.90 -17.87
C GLY A 235 -6.31 8.89 -18.34
N SER A 236 -7.16 8.28 -17.53
CA SER A 236 -8.61 8.43 -17.62
C SER A 236 -9.06 9.69 -16.86
N HIS A 237 -10.15 10.28 -17.32
CA HIS A 237 -10.83 11.42 -16.70
C HIS A 237 -12.33 11.25 -16.90
N ASP A 238 -12.94 10.30 -16.20
CA ASP A 238 -14.34 10.00 -16.32
C ASP A 238 -15.12 10.26 -15.01
N ASP A 239 -16.44 10.27 -15.11
CA ASP A 239 -17.31 10.52 -13.94
C ASP A 239 -17.13 9.47 -12.83
N ALA A 240 -16.65 8.27 -13.15
CA ALA A 240 -16.37 7.24 -12.17
C ALA A 240 -15.18 7.62 -11.28
N ASP A 241 -14.18 8.30 -11.82
CA ASP A 241 -13.03 8.81 -11.07
C ASP A 241 -13.47 9.81 -10.00
N HIS A 242 -14.48 10.65 -10.27
CA HIS A 242 -15.01 11.64 -9.32
C HIS A 242 -15.80 11.03 -8.15
N VAL A 243 -16.11 9.76 -8.18
CA VAL A 243 -16.75 9.03 -7.08
C VAL A 243 -15.77 8.08 -6.40
N TYR A 244 -14.85 7.52 -7.19
CA TYR A 244 -14.00 6.42 -6.77
C TYR A 244 -12.58 6.85 -6.40
N ASN A 245 -11.97 7.75 -7.17
CA ASN A 245 -10.55 8.06 -7.14
C ASN A 245 -10.24 9.43 -6.50
N THR A 246 -10.64 10.52 -7.14
CA THR A 246 -10.27 11.89 -6.70
C THR A 246 -10.71 12.21 -5.27
N PRO A 247 -11.87 11.74 -4.74
CA PRO A 247 -12.23 12.00 -3.35
C PRO A 247 -11.24 11.42 -2.34
N ARG A 248 -10.60 10.28 -2.64
CA ARG A 248 -9.58 9.68 -1.77
C ARG A 248 -8.30 10.52 -1.74
N GLY A 249 -7.83 10.95 -2.90
CA GLY A 249 -6.70 11.88 -3.02
C GLY A 249 -6.96 13.19 -2.28
N TRP A 250 -8.11 13.83 -2.55
CA TRP A 250 -8.54 15.05 -1.88
C TRP A 250 -8.53 14.93 -0.36
N TYR A 251 -9.08 13.85 0.21
CA TYR A 251 -9.13 13.68 1.66
C TYR A 251 -7.74 13.56 2.28
N MET A 252 -6.83 12.79 1.67
CA MET A 252 -5.47 12.63 2.17
C MET A 252 -4.66 13.91 2.07
N LEU A 253 -4.77 14.66 0.96
CA LEU A 253 -4.12 15.96 0.79
C LEU A 253 -4.65 16.98 1.82
N ARG A 254 -5.96 17.03 2.02
CA ARG A 254 -6.61 17.86 3.04
C ARG A 254 -6.15 17.55 4.46
N TYR A 255 -5.88 16.28 4.76
CA TYR A 255 -5.39 15.86 6.08
C TYR A 255 -3.97 16.34 6.37
N PHE A 256 -3.06 16.21 5.42
CA PHE A 256 -1.66 16.60 5.61
C PHE A 256 -1.40 18.10 5.41
N ASN A 257 -2.25 18.77 4.66
CA ASN A 257 -2.12 20.18 4.31
C ASN A 257 -3.41 20.98 4.58
N PRO A 258 -3.94 20.96 5.82
CA PRO A 258 -5.24 21.56 6.11
C PRO A 258 -5.31 23.08 5.93
N ASN A 259 -4.16 23.78 5.92
CA ASN A 259 -4.08 25.24 5.81
C ASN A 259 -3.42 25.74 4.52
N THR A 260 -2.81 24.86 3.72
CA THR A 260 -2.11 25.22 2.48
C THR A 260 -3.09 25.68 1.41
N PHE A 261 -4.26 25.04 1.34
CA PHE A 261 -5.34 25.34 0.41
C PHE A 261 -6.68 25.40 1.12
N ALA A 262 -7.67 26.06 0.50
CA ALA A 262 -9.06 25.95 0.92
C ALA A 262 -9.66 24.64 0.40
N TRP A 263 -10.04 23.76 1.31
CA TRP A 263 -10.56 22.41 0.99
C TRP A 263 -12.08 22.30 1.08
N ASP A 264 -12.72 23.24 1.74
CA ASP A 264 -14.14 23.21 2.08
C ASP A 264 -14.83 24.53 1.69
N GLY A 265 -16.13 24.46 1.38
CA GLY A 265 -16.95 25.62 1.07
C GLY A 265 -16.98 25.99 -0.41
N PRO A 266 -17.70 27.09 -0.75
CA PRO A 266 -17.92 27.49 -2.13
C PRO A 266 -16.68 28.06 -2.84
N ASP A 267 -15.70 28.52 -2.06
CA ASP A 267 -14.44 29.09 -2.57
C ASP A 267 -13.26 28.14 -2.36
N ALA A 268 -13.52 26.81 -2.30
CA ALA A 268 -12.47 25.82 -2.15
C ALA A 268 -11.56 25.80 -3.40
N ASP A 269 -10.23 25.77 -3.16
CA ASP A 269 -9.23 25.60 -4.23
C ASP A 269 -9.36 24.22 -4.87
N PHE A 270 -9.62 23.19 -4.05
CA PHE A 270 -9.84 21.81 -4.49
C PHE A 270 -11.08 21.22 -3.84
N THR A 271 -11.81 20.43 -4.61
CA THR A 271 -12.99 19.66 -4.20
C THR A 271 -12.73 18.17 -4.33
N PRO A 272 -13.57 17.28 -3.78
CA PRO A 272 -13.46 15.84 -4.00
C PRO A 272 -13.52 15.40 -5.48
N ARG A 273 -13.89 16.29 -6.40
CA ARG A 273 -14.03 16.03 -7.83
C ARG A 273 -12.99 16.75 -8.69
N SER A 274 -11.99 17.37 -8.08
CA SER A 274 -10.95 18.09 -8.82
C SER A 274 -10.02 17.14 -9.55
N ASP A 275 -9.82 17.33 -10.86
CA ASP A 275 -8.92 16.55 -11.71
C ASP A 275 -7.45 17.01 -11.60
N ASP A 276 -7.24 18.22 -11.11
CA ASP A 276 -5.97 18.91 -10.99
C ASP A 276 -5.34 18.83 -9.60
N LEU A 277 -5.73 17.83 -8.78
CA LEU A 277 -5.09 17.58 -7.50
C LEU A 277 -3.57 17.40 -7.69
N PRO A 278 -2.72 18.07 -6.88
CA PRO A 278 -1.27 17.94 -7.02
C PRO A 278 -0.82 16.49 -6.75
N TRP A 279 0.12 15.98 -7.56
CA TRP A 279 0.68 14.65 -7.38
C TRP A 279 1.42 14.51 -6.05
N CYS A 280 2.17 15.56 -5.64
CA CYS A 280 2.93 15.58 -4.40
C CYS A 280 2.85 16.95 -3.72
N MET A 281 3.01 16.96 -2.39
CA MET A 281 3.04 18.19 -1.59
C MET A 281 4.04 18.07 -0.44
N VAL A 282 4.58 19.21 -0.02
CA VAL A 282 5.31 19.32 1.26
C VAL A 282 4.26 19.32 2.38
N PRO A 283 4.31 18.37 3.33
CA PRO A 283 3.30 18.32 4.39
C PRO A 283 3.52 19.47 5.39
N GLU A 284 2.44 19.94 6.02
CA GLU A 284 2.52 20.99 7.06
C GLU A 284 3.17 20.50 8.37
N LYS A 285 3.26 19.19 8.57
CA LYS A 285 3.93 18.53 9.69
C LYS A 285 4.63 17.27 9.22
N LYS A 286 5.65 16.82 9.95
CA LYS A 286 6.27 15.52 9.75
C LYS A 286 5.24 14.41 9.85
N ILE A 287 5.33 13.45 8.93
CA ILE A 287 4.39 12.32 8.81
C ILE A 287 4.90 11.13 9.62
N THR A 288 4.02 10.54 10.42
CA THR A 288 4.29 9.35 11.24
C THR A 288 3.60 8.10 10.63
N PRO A 289 3.99 6.89 11.04
CA PRO A 289 3.25 5.67 10.69
C PRO A 289 1.78 5.71 11.12
N GLU A 290 1.47 6.33 12.24
CA GLU A 290 0.12 6.51 12.76
C GLU A 290 -0.72 7.43 11.85
N ASP A 291 -0.13 8.50 11.32
CA ASP A 291 -0.78 9.38 10.33
C ASP A 291 -1.10 8.60 9.05
N VAL A 292 -0.15 7.79 8.56
CA VAL A 292 -0.35 6.92 7.39
C VAL A 292 -1.48 5.92 7.64
N LYS A 293 -1.48 5.26 8.83
CA LYS A 293 -2.56 4.35 9.23
C LYS A 293 -3.90 5.08 9.24
N TYR A 294 -3.96 6.28 9.80
CA TYR A 294 -5.18 7.07 9.88
C TYR A 294 -5.78 7.37 8.51
N VAL A 295 -4.99 7.92 7.58
CA VAL A 295 -5.51 8.29 6.25
C VAL A 295 -5.87 7.07 5.39
N LEU A 296 -5.08 5.99 5.45
CA LEU A 296 -5.39 4.75 4.71
C LEU A 296 -6.57 3.97 5.31
N SER A 297 -7.00 4.29 6.53
CA SER A 297 -8.18 3.73 7.19
C SER A 297 -9.40 4.63 7.09
N SER A 298 -9.29 5.77 6.43
CA SER A 298 -10.31 6.80 6.46
C SER A 298 -11.59 6.40 5.74
N HIS A 299 -12.69 6.80 6.33
CA HIS A 299 -14.03 6.79 5.77
C HIS A 299 -14.62 8.20 5.64
N TYR A 300 -13.76 9.21 5.41
CA TYR A 300 -14.11 10.64 5.33
C TYR A 300 -14.60 11.25 6.64
N GLN A 301 -14.17 10.74 7.79
CA GLN A 301 -14.56 11.25 9.09
C GLN A 301 -14.27 12.75 9.23
N GLY A 302 -15.20 13.49 9.82
CA GLY A 302 -15.12 14.93 9.94
C GLY A 302 -15.51 15.70 8.68
N THR A 303 -16.09 15.05 7.68
CA THR A 303 -16.63 15.67 6.46
C THR A 303 -18.11 15.34 6.27
N PRO A 304 -18.83 16.03 5.36
CA PRO A 304 -20.21 15.69 5.01
C PRO A 304 -20.39 14.31 4.35
N TYR A 305 -19.30 13.64 3.97
CA TYR A 305 -19.28 12.40 3.19
C TYR A 305 -19.14 11.13 4.04
N ASP A 306 -18.90 11.28 5.34
CA ASP A 306 -18.71 10.17 6.28
C ASP A 306 -19.95 9.25 6.34
N PRO A 307 -19.85 7.97 5.91
CA PRO A 307 -21.00 7.06 5.90
C PRO A 307 -21.54 6.72 7.29
N TYR A 308 -20.72 6.86 8.34
CA TYR A 308 -21.10 6.57 9.72
C TYR A 308 -21.64 7.78 10.49
N ALA A 309 -21.48 8.99 9.97
CA ALA A 309 -21.99 10.18 10.65
C ALA A 309 -23.51 10.33 10.41
N ALA A 310 -24.30 10.23 11.49
CA ALA A 310 -25.77 10.29 11.40
C ALA A 310 -26.32 11.59 10.81
N THR A 311 -25.56 12.70 10.96
CA THR A 311 -25.92 14.05 10.50
C THR A 311 -25.30 14.47 9.19
N ALA A 312 -24.46 13.63 8.57
CA ALA A 312 -23.81 13.95 7.31
C ALA A 312 -24.83 13.99 6.16
N SER A 313 -24.85 15.11 5.42
CA SER A 313 -25.83 15.35 4.35
C SER A 313 -25.59 14.50 3.10
N GLU A 314 -24.33 14.18 2.82
CA GLU A 314 -23.88 13.48 1.61
C GLU A 314 -23.13 12.18 1.94
N ARG A 315 -23.55 11.53 3.01
CA ARG A 315 -22.92 10.29 3.47
C ARG A 315 -22.91 9.19 2.41
N GLY A 316 -21.75 8.55 2.25
CA GLY A 316 -21.63 7.36 1.42
C GLY A 316 -21.70 7.60 -0.10
N ILE A 317 -21.63 8.85 -0.58
CA ILE A 317 -21.59 9.15 -2.01
C ILE A 317 -20.23 8.84 -2.65
N TYR A 318 -19.16 8.80 -1.84
CA TYR A 318 -17.81 8.47 -2.29
C TYR A 318 -17.32 7.15 -1.71
N ARG A 319 -16.47 6.46 -2.45
CA ARG A 319 -15.80 5.24 -1.99
C ARG A 319 -14.83 5.58 -0.85
N PRO A 320 -15.00 4.98 0.36
CA PRO A 320 -14.07 5.18 1.46
C PRO A 320 -12.66 4.66 1.14
N ILE A 321 -11.64 5.22 1.79
CA ILE A 321 -10.25 4.73 1.71
C ILE A 321 -10.15 3.40 2.46
N GLY A 322 -10.53 3.39 3.75
CA GLY A 322 -10.67 2.18 4.54
C GLY A 322 -11.97 1.45 4.21
N VAL A 323 -11.91 0.52 3.27
CA VAL A 323 -13.08 -0.19 2.72
C VAL A 323 -13.21 -1.60 3.30
N ASN A 324 -14.43 -2.16 3.30
CA ASN A 324 -14.74 -3.47 3.86
C ASN A 324 -13.98 -4.64 3.20
N ARG A 325 -13.59 -4.49 1.94
CA ARG A 325 -12.87 -5.50 1.15
C ARG A 325 -11.35 -5.33 1.16
N ASN A 326 -10.83 -4.50 2.05
CA ASN A 326 -9.40 -4.43 2.31
C ASN A 326 -8.91 -5.78 2.85
N ASP A 327 -7.87 -6.33 2.24
CA ASP A 327 -7.27 -7.61 2.61
C ASP A 327 -6.15 -7.41 3.61
N PHE A 328 -5.31 -6.41 3.37
CA PHE A 328 -4.34 -5.93 4.34
C PHE A 328 -3.90 -4.50 4.00
N MET A 329 -3.27 -3.85 4.95
CA MET A 329 -2.52 -2.62 4.78
C MET A 329 -1.08 -2.89 5.18
N ALA A 330 -0.13 -2.47 4.35
CA ALA A 330 1.28 -2.46 4.70
C ALA A 330 1.85 -1.05 4.62
N LEU A 331 2.75 -0.72 5.57
CA LEU A 331 3.68 0.39 5.48
C LEU A 331 5.10 -0.17 5.65
N LEU A 332 5.95 0.09 4.68
CA LEU A 332 7.35 -0.28 4.70
C LEU A 332 8.16 0.96 5.10
N GLN A 333 8.97 0.86 6.15
CA GLN A 333 9.76 1.95 6.70
C GLN A 333 11.24 1.59 6.65
N MET A 334 12.07 2.45 6.01
CA MET A 334 13.52 2.30 5.96
C MET A 334 14.17 3.38 6.83
N ARG A 335 14.66 2.99 8.01
CA ARG A 335 15.16 3.91 9.05
C ARG A 335 16.64 4.20 8.88
N PRO A 336 17.06 5.48 8.68
CA PRO A 336 18.46 5.82 8.41
C PRO A 336 19.37 5.69 9.63
N ASP A 337 18.85 5.93 10.84
CA ASP A 337 19.64 6.09 12.07
C ASP A 337 19.92 4.79 12.80
N VAL A 338 19.59 3.64 12.19
CA VAL A 338 19.85 2.31 12.75
C VAL A 338 20.75 1.50 11.82
N GLN A 339 21.37 0.46 12.37
CA GLN A 339 22.24 -0.44 11.60
C GLN A 339 21.45 -1.13 10.48
N GLU A 340 22.14 -1.46 9.40
CA GLU A 340 21.54 -1.99 8.17
C GLU A 340 20.71 -3.27 8.40
N ASP A 341 21.14 -4.15 9.27
CA ASP A 341 20.52 -5.44 9.52
C ASP A 341 19.18 -5.37 10.29
N PHE A 342 18.83 -4.24 10.92
CA PHE A 342 17.51 -4.00 11.52
C PHE A 342 16.85 -2.69 11.10
N ARG A 343 17.30 -2.14 9.97
CA ARG A 343 16.79 -0.89 9.37
C ARG A 343 15.33 -0.97 8.95
N ALA A 344 14.97 -2.04 8.25
CA ALA A 344 13.66 -2.21 7.66
C ALA A 344 12.62 -2.73 8.66
N VAL A 345 11.49 -2.04 8.74
CA VAL A 345 10.31 -2.43 9.51
C VAL A 345 9.10 -2.46 8.60
N GLU A 346 8.33 -3.55 8.65
CA GLU A 346 7.04 -3.70 7.99
C GLU A 346 5.91 -3.53 9.01
N TRP A 347 5.09 -2.50 8.83
CA TRP A 347 3.91 -2.25 9.63
C TRP A 347 2.71 -2.87 8.93
N LEU A 348 2.03 -3.82 9.58
CA LEU A 348 0.97 -4.61 8.99
C LEU A 348 -0.34 -4.46 9.75
N ALA A 349 -1.44 -4.26 9.01
CA ALA A 349 -2.81 -4.42 9.48
C ALA A 349 -3.54 -5.37 8.53
N PHE A 350 -4.28 -6.34 9.05
CA PHE A 350 -5.03 -7.30 8.24
C PHE A 350 -6.52 -6.98 8.21
N ALA A 351 -7.17 -7.37 7.11
CA ALA A 351 -8.59 -7.19 6.84
C ALA A 351 -8.99 -5.71 6.78
N SER A 352 -10.27 -5.37 7.00
CA SER A 352 -10.73 -3.98 6.94
C SER A 352 -10.03 -3.12 7.99
N ASN A 353 -9.07 -2.33 7.52
CA ASN A 353 -8.18 -1.55 8.38
C ASN A 353 -8.87 -0.38 9.12
N ALA A 354 -10.06 0.03 8.70
CA ALA A 354 -10.86 1.01 9.43
C ALA A 354 -11.18 0.55 10.87
N PHE A 355 -11.23 -0.76 11.11
CA PHE A 355 -11.58 -1.37 12.39
C PHE A 355 -10.44 -2.19 13.02
N ASN A 356 -9.24 -2.10 12.46
CA ASN A 356 -8.08 -2.87 12.90
C ASN A 356 -6.89 -1.98 13.24
N THR A 357 -5.91 -2.60 13.89
CA THR A 357 -4.65 -1.96 14.28
C THR A 357 -3.53 -2.31 13.32
N MET A 358 -2.49 -1.49 13.29
CA MET A 358 -1.25 -1.70 12.56
C MET A 358 -0.11 -2.03 13.53
N VAL A 359 0.70 -3.03 13.22
CA VAL A 359 1.78 -3.54 14.07
C VAL A 359 3.08 -3.60 13.29
N PRO A 360 4.21 -3.05 13.82
CA PRO A 360 5.52 -3.14 13.19
C PRO A 360 6.17 -4.52 13.38
N PHE A 361 6.86 -5.02 12.37
CA PHE A 361 7.69 -6.21 12.42
C PHE A 361 9.03 -5.94 11.74
N TYR A 362 10.12 -6.41 12.33
CA TYR A 362 11.42 -6.37 11.64
C TYR A 362 11.38 -7.27 10.40
N ALA A 363 11.80 -6.72 9.26
CA ALA A 363 11.76 -7.40 7.96
C ALA A 363 12.95 -8.38 7.75
N ASN A 364 14.11 -8.06 8.31
CA ASN A 364 15.33 -8.87 8.15
C ASN A 364 15.37 -10.06 9.12
N VAL A 365 14.42 -11.00 8.94
CA VAL A 365 14.26 -12.22 9.73
C VAL A 365 14.19 -13.45 8.83
N ASP A 366 14.50 -14.63 9.36
CA ASP A 366 14.44 -15.89 8.62
C ASP A 366 13.06 -16.58 8.71
N THR A 367 12.26 -16.19 9.70
CA THR A 367 10.91 -16.69 9.94
C THR A 367 10.01 -15.57 10.43
N THR A 368 8.71 -15.67 10.14
CA THR A 368 7.68 -14.79 10.68
C THR A 368 6.89 -15.52 11.78
N PRO A 369 6.30 -14.78 12.74
CA PRO A 369 5.52 -15.41 13.81
C PRO A 369 4.35 -16.23 13.27
N GLU A 370 4.09 -17.38 13.91
CA GLU A 370 3.03 -18.30 13.51
C GLU A 370 1.66 -17.62 13.45
N TYR A 371 1.35 -16.73 14.37
CA TYR A 371 0.08 -15.99 14.40
C TYR A 371 -0.19 -15.14 13.14
N LEU A 372 0.86 -14.78 12.37
CA LEU A 372 0.76 -14.04 11.11
C LEU A 372 0.92 -14.94 9.88
N SER A 373 1.59 -16.09 10.01
CA SER A 373 1.95 -16.96 8.88
C SER A 373 1.04 -18.17 8.69
N ASN A 374 0.26 -18.58 9.72
CA ASN A 374 -0.58 -19.77 9.68
C ASN A 374 -1.99 -19.55 9.10
N THR A 375 -2.25 -18.43 8.45
CA THR A 375 -3.54 -18.15 7.81
C THR A 375 -3.83 -19.17 6.71
N THR A 376 -5.06 -19.69 6.69
CA THR A 376 -5.60 -20.59 5.68
C THR A 376 -6.90 -20.04 5.11
N GLY A 377 -7.59 -20.81 4.26
CA GLY A 377 -8.95 -20.48 3.78
C GLY A 377 -10.04 -20.61 4.84
N ASP A 378 -9.77 -21.29 5.96
CA ASP A 378 -10.73 -21.56 7.02
C ASP A 378 -10.64 -20.48 8.12
N VAL A 379 -11.81 -20.05 8.60
CA VAL A 379 -11.92 -19.03 9.64
C VAL A 379 -11.41 -19.55 10.98
N SER A 380 -10.48 -18.85 11.61
CA SER A 380 -9.95 -19.15 12.95
C SER A 380 -9.44 -17.88 13.62
N THR A 381 -9.69 -17.73 14.92
CA THR A 381 -9.08 -16.66 15.73
C THR A 381 -7.63 -16.95 16.13
N ASP A 382 -7.09 -18.11 15.76
CA ASP A 382 -5.69 -18.49 16.00
C ASP A 382 -4.72 -17.84 15.02
N ASN A 383 -5.21 -17.06 14.07
CA ASN A 383 -4.38 -16.21 13.20
C ASN A 383 -4.87 -14.76 13.16
N PHE A 384 -3.96 -13.86 12.85
CA PHE A 384 -4.24 -12.43 12.89
C PHE A 384 -5.19 -11.98 11.78
N TYR A 385 -5.13 -12.59 10.59
CA TYR A 385 -6.02 -12.22 9.48
C TYR A 385 -7.49 -12.43 9.83
N TRP A 386 -7.87 -13.66 10.22
CA TRP A 386 -9.27 -13.97 10.49
C TRP A 386 -9.80 -13.33 11.78
N ALA A 387 -8.94 -13.21 12.82
CA ALA A 387 -9.30 -12.48 14.02
C ALA A 387 -9.62 -11.00 13.69
N SER A 388 -8.81 -10.36 12.86
CA SER A 388 -9.05 -9.00 12.37
C SER A 388 -10.30 -8.90 11.49
N ARG A 389 -10.54 -9.89 10.61
CA ARG A 389 -11.74 -9.91 9.75
C ARG A 389 -13.03 -10.03 10.56
N LEU A 390 -13.04 -10.89 11.58
CA LEU A 390 -14.15 -11.03 12.50
C LEU A 390 -14.41 -9.75 13.29
N LEU A 391 -13.36 -9.15 13.86
CA LEU A 391 -13.44 -7.89 14.60
C LEU A 391 -14.05 -6.78 13.72
N ALA A 392 -13.54 -6.62 12.50
CA ALA A 392 -14.02 -5.61 11.58
C ALA A 392 -15.50 -5.78 11.21
N ALA A 393 -15.93 -7.02 10.88
CA ALA A 393 -17.30 -7.31 10.52
C ALA A 393 -18.29 -7.04 11.67
N MET A 394 -17.90 -7.36 12.91
CA MET A 394 -18.71 -7.08 14.09
C MET A 394 -18.73 -5.58 14.42
N ALA A 395 -17.59 -4.89 14.31
CA ALA A 395 -17.49 -3.46 14.60
C ALA A 395 -18.29 -2.62 13.61
N ASP A 396 -18.23 -2.94 12.31
CA ASP A 396 -19.05 -2.30 11.27
C ASP A 396 -20.55 -2.43 11.57
N ALA A 397 -21.02 -3.64 11.88
CA ALA A 397 -22.43 -3.91 12.20
C ALA A 397 -22.93 -3.19 13.46
N SER A 398 -22.03 -2.76 14.34
CA SER A 398 -22.35 -2.09 15.61
C SER A 398 -21.55 -0.79 15.79
N TYR A 399 -21.23 -0.07 14.71
CA TYR A 399 -20.27 1.05 14.67
C TYR A 399 -20.39 2.02 15.84
N ALA A 400 -21.58 2.59 16.06
CA ALA A 400 -21.79 3.61 17.09
C ALA A 400 -21.44 3.14 18.52
N LYS A 401 -21.50 1.82 18.80
CA LYS A 401 -21.13 1.23 20.09
C LYS A 401 -19.67 0.73 20.10
N SER A 402 -19.20 0.28 18.95
CA SER A 402 -17.91 -0.41 18.81
C SER A 402 -16.74 0.54 18.56
N VAL A 403 -16.95 1.70 17.94
CA VAL A 403 -15.87 2.61 17.51
C VAL A 403 -14.92 2.96 18.67
N PHE A 404 -15.43 3.24 19.84
CA PHE A 404 -14.64 3.56 21.02
C PHE A 404 -13.73 2.39 21.49
N HIS A 405 -14.18 1.14 21.33
CA HIS A 405 -13.36 -0.04 21.61
C HIS A 405 -12.26 -0.20 20.57
N ILE A 406 -12.55 0.11 19.29
CA ILE A 406 -11.57 0.08 18.19
C ILE A 406 -10.50 1.15 18.39
N GLU A 407 -10.89 2.39 18.75
CA GLU A 407 -9.94 3.47 19.01
C GLU A 407 -8.98 3.11 20.17
N ARG A 408 -9.52 2.58 21.26
CA ARG A 408 -8.71 2.10 22.40
C ARG A 408 -7.80 0.95 22.04
N TYR A 409 -8.27 0.00 21.24
CA TYR A 409 -7.49 -1.11 20.73
C TYR A 409 -6.29 -0.60 19.91
N THR A 410 -6.55 0.29 18.95
CA THR A 410 -5.51 0.88 18.10
C THR A 410 -4.48 1.64 18.93
N LEU A 411 -4.92 2.46 19.88
CA LEU A 411 -4.03 3.23 20.78
C LEU A 411 -3.18 2.31 21.67
N SER A 412 -3.80 1.28 22.27
CA SER A 412 -3.09 0.33 23.15
C SER A 412 -2.01 -0.44 22.39
N VAL A 413 -2.37 -0.96 21.21
CA VAL A 413 -1.40 -1.70 20.36
C VAL A 413 -0.28 -0.77 19.89
N GLY A 414 -0.60 0.42 19.39
CA GLY A 414 0.41 1.38 18.94
C GLY A 414 1.41 1.73 20.04
N SER A 415 0.92 2.05 21.25
CA SER A 415 1.78 2.35 22.40
C SER A 415 2.69 1.19 22.80
N LYS A 416 2.14 -0.03 22.90
CA LYS A 416 2.91 -1.23 23.28
C LYS A 416 3.92 -1.62 22.20
N ALA A 417 3.51 -1.57 20.93
CA ALA A 417 4.36 -1.92 19.81
C ALA A 417 5.57 -0.99 19.69
N ASN A 418 5.36 0.34 19.79
CA ASN A 418 6.46 1.29 19.81
C ASN A 418 7.40 1.05 21.01
N GLY A 419 6.85 0.71 22.20
CA GLY A 419 7.67 0.34 23.36
C GLY A 419 8.55 -0.89 23.13
N ILE A 420 8.01 -1.93 22.49
CA ILE A 420 8.75 -3.15 22.13
C ILE A 420 9.85 -2.82 21.11
N ILE A 421 9.52 -2.13 20.00
CA ILE A 421 10.52 -1.75 18.98
C ILE A 421 11.66 -0.93 19.61
N ASN A 422 11.36 0.07 20.41
CA ASN A 422 12.39 0.90 21.06
C ASN A 422 13.31 0.07 21.96
N ALA A 423 12.76 -0.83 22.78
CA ALA A 423 13.53 -1.68 23.65
C ALA A 423 14.46 -2.65 22.87
N TYR A 424 13.96 -3.22 21.77
CA TYR A 424 14.78 -4.12 20.94
C TYR A 424 15.76 -3.37 20.03
N ASP A 425 15.46 -2.16 19.60
CA ASP A 425 16.43 -1.30 18.92
C ASP A 425 17.61 -0.97 19.83
N ASP A 426 17.35 -0.60 21.08
CA ASP A 426 18.40 -0.33 22.07
C ASP A 426 19.25 -1.58 22.37
N ALA A 427 18.60 -2.75 22.50
CA ALA A 427 19.30 -4.02 22.70
C ALA A 427 20.18 -4.37 21.48
N GLN A 428 19.72 -4.18 20.26
CA GLN A 428 20.47 -4.46 19.04
C GLN A 428 21.63 -3.49 18.82
N ARG A 429 21.47 -2.20 19.18
CA ARG A 429 22.57 -1.21 19.13
C ARG A 429 23.73 -1.60 20.07
N GLY A 430 23.41 -2.22 21.20
CA GLY A 430 24.40 -2.69 22.17
C GLY A 430 25.05 -4.04 21.85
N GLU A 431 24.53 -4.78 20.87
CA GLU A 431 24.97 -6.13 20.52
C GLU A 431 25.92 -6.12 19.33
N ALA A 432 27.13 -6.66 19.48
CA ALA A 432 28.17 -6.69 18.45
C ALA A 432 28.02 -7.89 17.50
N ASP A 433 27.49 -9.03 18.00
CA ASP A 433 27.34 -10.25 17.20
C ASP A 433 26.10 -10.17 16.28
N PRO A 434 26.29 -10.26 14.95
CA PRO A 434 25.16 -10.25 14.00
C PRO A 434 24.16 -11.40 14.21
N ALA A 435 24.61 -12.56 14.66
CA ALA A 435 23.72 -13.70 14.91
C ALA A 435 22.86 -13.46 16.16
N ALA A 436 23.43 -12.86 17.21
CA ALA A 436 22.68 -12.44 18.39
C ALA A 436 21.65 -11.35 18.05
N ARG A 437 22.01 -10.36 17.21
CA ARG A 437 21.04 -9.37 16.71
C ARG A 437 19.90 -10.01 15.90
N ALA A 438 20.20 -11.00 15.05
CA ALA A 438 19.16 -11.73 14.31
C ALA A 438 18.19 -12.45 15.26
N ALA A 439 18.70 -13.06 16.32
CA ALA A 439 17.87 -13.70 17.36
C ALA A 439 17.01 -12.68 18.12
N LEU A 440 17.54 -11.47 18.39
CA LEU A 440 16.76 -10.38 19.02
C LEU A 440 15.60 -9.93 18.11
N ARG A 441 15.80 -9.79 16.79
CA ARG A 441 14.73 -9.44 15.84
C ARG A 441 13.62 -10.48 15.81
N THR A 442 13.99 -11.75 15.73
CA THR A 442 13.02 -12.86 15.77
C THR A 442 12.23 -12.83 17.07
N LYS A 443 12.90 -12.65 18.20
CA LYS A 443 12.24 -12.54 19.51
C LYS A 443 11.32 -11.33 19.62
N ALA A 444 11.73 -10.18 19.08
CA ALA A 444 10.89 -8.98 19.02
C ALA A 444 9.59 -9.23 18.23
N ASN A 445 9.71 -9.86 17.05
CA ASN A 445 8.56 -10.19 16.23
C ASN A 445 7.59 -11.16 16.93
N GLU A 446 8.10 -12.16 17.66
CA GLU A 446 7.27 -13.06 18.47
C GLU A 446 6.58 -12.33 19.63
N GLU A 447 7.26 -11.41 20.30
CA GLU A 447 6.68 -10.60 21.37
C GLU A 447 5.59 -9.65 20.84
N LEU A 448 5.81 -9.01 19.69
CA LEU A 448 4.83 -8.18 18.99
C LEU A 448 3.60 -9.01 18.59
N ALA A 449 3.80 -10.21 18.05
CA ALA A 449 2.70 -11.12 17.69
C ALA A 449 1.89 -11.58 18.91
N ALA A 450 2.55 -11.93 20.01
CA ALA A 450 1.89 -12.29 21.25
C ALA A 450 1.10 -11.11 21.84
N MET A 451 1.67 -9.92 21.83
CA MET A 451 1.02 -8.69 22.28
C MET A 451 -0.25 -8.40 21.46
N VAL A 452 -0.14 -8.38 20.13
CA VAL A 452 -1.31 -8.06 19.27
C VAL A 452 -2.38 -9.15 19.36
N ARG A 453 -2.01 -10.43 19.53
CA ARG A 453 -2.98 -11.51 19.76
C ARG A 453 -3.80 -11.26 21.02
N ALA A 454 -3.16 -10.86 22.12
CA ALA A 454 -3.85 -10.56 23.39
C ALA A 454 -4.78 -9.35 23.24
N GLU A 455 -4.32 -8.26 22.63
CA GLU A 455 -5.12 -7.04 22.42
C GLU A 455 -6.29 -7.28 21.46
N THR A 456 -6.08 -8.04 20.37
CA THR A 456 -7.14 -8.40 19.43
C THR A 456 -8.21 -9.26 20.10
N THR A 457 -7.82 -10.20 20.96
CA THR A 457 -8.76 -11.03 21.74
C THR A 457 -9.60 -10.17 22.70
N ASP A 458 -8.98 -9.20 23.37
CA ASP A 458 -9.71 -8.27 24.24
C ASP A 458 -10.70 -7.40 23.45
N ALA A 459 -10.27 -6.88 22.28
CA ALA A 459 -11.14 -6.11 21.39
C ALA A 459 -12.32 -6.95 20.87
N LEU A 460 -12.07 -8.20 20.44
CA LEU A 460 -13.10 -9.15 20.02
C LEU A 460 -14.15 -9.37 21.11
N ASN A 461 -13.71 -9.60 22.35
CA ASN A 461 -14.62 -9.81 23.49
C ASN A 461 -15.54 -8.61 23.72
N LYS A 462 -14.98 -7.39 23.66
CA LYS A 462 -15.72 -6.14 23.88
C LYS A 462 -16.74 -5.87 22.75
N VAL A 463 -16.28 -5.97 21.50
CA VAL A 463 -17.16 -5.72 20.35
C VAL A 463 -18.23 -6.79 20.20
N LEU A 464 -17.91 -8.07 20.47
CA LEU A 464 -18.90 -9.15 20.50
C LEU A 464 -19.95 -8.91 21.56
N PHE A 465 -19.57 -8.42 22.75
CA PHE A 465 -20.53 -8.09 23.81
C PHE A 465 -21.50 -7.01 23.35
N GLU A 466 -21.01 -5.90 22.74
CA GLU A 466 -21.85 -4.82 22.23
C GLU A 466 -22.84 -5.31 21.16
N LEU A 467 -22.35 -6.11 20.22
CA LEU A 467 -23.17 -6.65 19.14
C LEU A 467 -24.20 -7.64 19.65
N SER A 468 -23.79 -8.59 20.52
CA SER A 468 -24.67 -9.62 21.07
C SER A 468 -25.76 -9.02 21.95
N SER A 469 -25.44 -8.01 22.77
CA SER A 469 -26.42 -7.30 23.59
C SER A 469 -27.44 -6.51 22.77
N GLY A 470 -27.17 -6.22 21.50
CA GLY A 470 -28.07 -5.58 20.56
C GLY A 470 -28.92 -6.53 19.72
N MET A 471 -28.73 -7.86 19.86
CA MET A 471 -29.46 -8.85 19.06
C MET A 471 -30.99 -8.85 19.41
N LYS A 472 -31.82 -8.84 18.38
CA LYS A 472 -33.29 -8.84 18.51
C LYS A 472 -33.93 -10.12 17.98
N ASN A 473 -33.15 -11.02 17.34
CA ASN A 473 -33.63 -12.27 16.73
C ASN A 473 -34.88 -12.09 15.84
N ALA A 474 -34.94 -10.94 15.12
CA ALA A 474 -36.11 -10.51 14.35
C ALA A 474 -37.44 -10.38 15.20
N TYR A 475 -37.34 -10.34 16.52
CA TYR A 475 -38.47 -10.16 17.40
C TYR A 475 -38.90 -8.70 17.49
N SER A 476 -40.19 -8.40 17.33
CA SER A 476 -40.72 -7.03 17.25
C SER A 476 -40.80 -6.31 18.60
N ARG A 477 -40.73 -7.05 19.70
CA ARG A 477 -40.72 -6.52 21.06
C ARG A 477 -39.44 -6.94 21.76
N SER A 478 -38.73 -5.98 22.30
CA SER A 478 -37.51 -6.21 23.08
C SER A 478 -37.90 -6.33 24.57
N ASP A 479 -37.25 -7.22 25.30
CA ASP A 479 -37.34 -7.32 26.75
C ASP A 479 -36.52 -6.27 27.49
N ALA A 480 -35.87 -5.37 26.77
CA ALA A 480 -35.05 -4.27 27.30
C ALA A 480 -35.76 -2.92 27.20
#